data_ed3403d0e010912070e0b5e22c7b818b
#
_entry.id   ed3403d0e010912070e0b5e22c7b818b
#
_cell.length_a   1.000
_cell.length_b   1.000
_cell.length_c   1.000
_cell.angle_alpha   90.00
_cell.angle_beta   90.00
_cell.angle_gamma   90.00
#
_symmetry.space_group_name_H-M   'P 1'
#
loop_
_entity.id
_entity.type
_entity.pdbx_description
1 polymer ?
#
loop_
_entity_poly.entity_id
_entity_poly.type
_entity_poly.pdbx_seq_one_letter_code
_entity_poly.pdbx_strand_id
1 'polypeptide(L)'
;MKRLLLLTLLALLPLQPAHATASDDVSMYAVSLVGSPYRLGGISPETGLDCSGFVGHVFKQTTGILLPRDSRAISEAAQPLAWTELQPGDLVFFNTLNRAYSHVGIYLGENRFVHAASSRSGGVMVSNLDDRYWRQRFDGARRVVSGSLA
;
A
#
# COMPACT_ATOMS: atom_id res chain seq x y z
N MET A 1 -65.28 -16.19 16.42
CA MET A 1 -63.84 -16.40 16.60
C MET A 1 -63.14 -15.95 15.27
N LYS A 2 -62.60 -14.70 15.23
CA LYS A 2 -61.93 -14.17 14.03
C LYS A 2 -60.43 -14.46 14.18
N ARG A 3 -59.88 -15.34 13.30
CA ARG A 3 -58.44 -15.61 13.23
C ARG A 3 -57.77 -14.48 12.46
N LEU A 4 -56.95 -13.70 13.16
CA LEU A 4 -56.10 -12.66 12.61
C LEU A 4 -54.85 -13.31 12.00
N LEU A 5 -54.76 -13.37 10.67
CA LEU A 5 -53.53 -13.79 9.96
C LEU A 5 -52.52 -12.61 10.01
N LEU A 6 -51.45 -12.78 10.79
CA LEU A 6 -50.29 -11.87 10.76
C LEU A 6 -49.43 -12.23 9.56
N LEU A 7 -49.50 -11.45 8.50
CA LEU A 7 -48.54 -11.53 7.39
C LEU A 7 -47.23 -10.81 7.81
N THR A 8 -46.20 -11.59 8.10
CA THR A 8 -44.83 -11.07 8.29
C THR A 8 -44.25 -10.76 6.93
N LEU A 9 -44.16 -9.47 6.64
CA LEU A 9 -43.46 -8.94 5.46
C LEU A 9 -41.96 -9.02 5.70
N LEU A 10 -41.28 -10.05 5.17
CA LEU A 10 -39.84 -10.18 5.18
C LEU A 10 -39.24 -9.18 4.18
N ALA A 11 -38.78 -8.05 4.67
CA ALA A 11 -38.11 -7.07 3.84
C ALA A 11 -36.78 -7.63 3.35
N LEU A 12 -36.67 -7.99 2.07
CA LEU A 12 -35.42 -8.26 1.40
C LEU A 12 -34.65 -6.93 1.29
N LEU A 13 -33.68 -6.72 2.18
CA LEU A 13 -32.67 -5.67 2.02
C LEU A 13 -31.83 -6.00 0.77
N PRO A 14 -31.71 -5.09 -0.20
CA PRO A 14 -30.83 -5.32 -1.32
C PRO A 14 -29.38 -5.40 -0.83
N LEU A 15 -28.69 -6.50 -1.18
CA LEU A 15 -27.24 -6.61 -1.00
C LEU A 15 -26.61 -5.52 -1.87
N GLN A 16 -26.12 -4.45 -1.23
CA GLN A 16 -25.34 -3.45 -1.95
C GLN A 16 -23.95 -4.04 -2.24
N PRO A 17 -23.46 -3.97 -3.47
CA PRO A 17 -22.09 -4.35 -3.77
C PRO A 17 -21.14 -3.48 -2.93
N ALA A 18 -20.22 -4.11 -2.21
CA ALA A 18 -19.16 -3.40 -1.52
C ALA A 18 -18.31 -2.69 -2.58
N HIS A 19 -18.37 -1.35 -2.60
CA HIS A 19 -17.47 -0.57 -3.44
C HIS A 19 -16.06 -0.70 -2.87
N ALA A 20 -15.10 -1.13 -3.71
CA ALA A 20 -13.69 -1.11 -3.37
C ALA A 20 -13.29 0.30 -2.95
N THR A 21 -12.54 0.42 -1.85
CA THR A 21 -12.01 1.71 -1.40
C THR A 21 -10.76 2.06 -2.20
N ALA A 22 -10.37 3.34 -2.23
CA ALA A 22 -9.12 3.75 -2.88
C ALA A 22 -7.89 2.99 -2.34
N SER A 23 -7.92 2.59 -1.07
CA SER A 23 -6.85 1.79 -0.46
C SER A 23 -6.84 0.34 -0.95
N ASP A 24 -8.00 -0.23 -1.28
CA ASP A 24 -8.09 -1.56 -1.88
C ASP A 24 -7.54 -1.54 -3.30
N ASP A 25 -7.84 -0.48 -4.08
CA ASP A 25 -7.30 -0.30 -5.43
C ASP A 25 -5.77 -0.17 -5.41
N VAL A 26 -5.21 0.60 -4.47
CA VAL A 26 -3.75 0.73 -4.27
C VAL A 26 -3.12 -0.62 -4.00
N SER A 27 -3.66 -1.38 -3.04
CA SER A 27 -3.12 -2.69 -2.64
C SER A 27 -3.21 -3.72 -3.77
N MET A 28 -4.35 -3.81 -4.46
CA MET A 28 -4.56 -4.75 -5.55
C MET A 28 -3.64 -4.44 -6.74
N TYR A 29 -3.53 -3.18 -7.13
CA TYR A 29 -2.66 -2.80 -8.22
C TYR A 29 -1.18 -3.03 -7.87
N ALA A 30 -0.77 -2.71 -6.63
CA ALA A 30 0.57 -2.97 -6.16
C ALA A 30 0.96 -4.46 -6.24
N VAL A 31 0.07 -5.35 -5.83
CA VAL A 31 0.29 -6.81 -5.92
C VAL A 31 0.35 -7.29 -7.37
N SER A 32 -0.42 -6.69 -8.28
CA SER A 32 -0.39 -7.05 -9.71
C SER A 32 0.96 -6.79 -10.37
N LEU A 33 1.80 -5.94 -9.78
CA LEU A 33 3.15 -5.63 -10.26
C LEU A 33 4.24 -6.57 -9.72
N VAL A 34 3.89 -7.55 -8.87
CA VAL A 34 4.86 -8.56 -8.38
C VAL A 34 5.53 -9.26 -9.56
N GLY A 35 6.85 -9.35 -9.52
CA GLY A 35 7.66 -9.88 -10.62
C GLY A 35 8.21 -8.82 -11.59
N SER A 36 7.75 -7.57 -11.50
CA SER A 36 8.37 -6.47 -12.27
C SER A 36 9.84 -6.30 -11.90
N PRO A 37 10.73 -6.04 -12.87
CA PRO A 37 12.16 -5.96 -12.60
C PRO A 37 12.53 -4.75 -11.73
N TYR A 38 13.61 -4.89 -10.95
CA TYR A 38 14.21 -3.77 -10.24
C TYR A 38 15.19 -3.01 -11.16
N ARG A 39 15.12 -1.69 -11.09
CA ARG A 39 16.11 -0.80 -11.69
C ARG A 39 16.29 0.45 -10.83
N LEU A 40 17.51 0.73 -10.42
CA LEU A 40 17.81 1.97 -9.70
C LEU A 40 17.43 3.20 -10.55
N GLY A 41 16.64 4.11 -9.98
CA GLY A 41 16.08 5.24 -10.70
C GLY A 41 14.88 4.89 -11.60
N GLY A 42 14.45 3.64 -11.62
CA GLY A 42 13.34 3.16 -12.46
C GLY A 42 11.97 3.60 -11.96
N ILE A 43 11.07 3.88 -12.92
CA ILE A 43 9.72 4.39 -12.67
C ILE A 43 8.63 3.66 -13.49
N SER A 44 8.99 2.63 -14.23
CA SER A 44 8.09 1.88 -15.11
C SER A 44 8.21 0.38 -14.87
N PRO A 45 7.08 -0.36 -14.78
CA PRO A 45 7.10 -1.82 -14.62
C PRO A 45 7.83 -2.56 -15.74
N GLU A 46 7.80 -2.02 -16.96
CA GLU A 46 8.39 -2.65 -18.15
C GLU A 46 9.90 -2.54 -18.16
N THR A 47 10.44 -1.42 -17.70
CA THR A 47 11.90 -1.13 -17.74
C THR A 47 12.58 -1.28 -16.40
N GLY A 48 11.80 -1.39 -15.33
CA GLY A 48 12.23 -1.57 -13.96
C GLY A 48 11.82 -0.44 -13.03
N LEU A 49 11.66 -0.79 -11.76
CA LEU A 49 11.22 0.07 -10.69
C LEU A 49 12.24 0.04 -9.54
N ASP A 50 12.58 1.18 -8.94
CA ASP A 50 13.13 1.20 -7.60
C ASP A 50 12.02 1.35 -6.55
N CYS A 51 12.35 1.39 -5.26
CA CYS A 51 11.33 1.37 -4.20
C CYS A 51 10.37 2.57 -4.25
N SER A 52 10.87 3.78 -4.39
CA SER A 52 10.04 4.99 -4.51
C SER A 52 9.38 5.12 -5.88
N GLY A 53 10.02 4.64 -6.94
CA GLY A 53 9.43 4.56 -8.28
C GLY A 53 8.25 3.62 -8.35
N PHE A 54 8.33 2.46 -7.68
CA PHE A 54 7.23 1.53 -7.53
C PHE A 54 6.03 2.18 -6.82
N VAL A 55 6.25 2.76 -5.64
CA VAL A 55 5.19 3.41 -4.86
C VAL A 55 4.58 4.57 -5.63
N GLY A 56 5.40 5.43 -6.24
CA GLY A 56 4.94 6.55 -7.06
C GLY A 56 4.13 6.11 -8.26
N HIS A 57 4.56 5.03 -8.95
CA HIS A 57 3.80 4.45 -10.06
C HIS A 57 2.42 3.96 -9.62
N VAL A 58 2.35 3.19 -8.52
CA VAL A 58 1.09 2.67 -8.00
C VAL A 58 0.12 3.80 -7.67
N PHE A 59 0.53 4.81 -6.90
CA PHE A 59 -0.34 5.91 -6.51
C PHE A 59 -0.79 6.76 -7.70
N LYS A 60 0.10 7.03 -8.65
CA LYS A 60 -0.25 7.74 -9.89
C LYS A 60 -1.34 7.00 -10.67
N GLN A 61 -1.22 5.68 -10.83
CA GLN A 61 -2.17 4.88 -11.61
C GLN A 61 -3.51 4.70 -10.92
N THR A 62 -3.54 4.55 -9.60
CA THR A 62 -4.76 4.24 -8.86
C THR A 62 -5.50 5.46 -8.34
N THR A 63 -4.79 6.49 -7.92
CA THR A 63 -5.37 7.68 -7.26
C THR A 63 -5.10 8.98 -8.02
N GLY A 64 -4.21 8.98 -9.01
CA GLY A 64 -3.76 10.21 -9.69
C GLY A 64 -2.80 11.07 -8.85
N ILE A 65 -2.45 10.64 -7.63
CA ILE A 65 -1.56 11.40 -6.75
C ILE A 65 -0.12 11.23 -7.22
N LEU A 66 0.59 12.34 -7.38
CA LEU A 66 2.01 12.38 -7.71
C LEU A 66 2.83 12.46 -6.43
N LEU A 67 3.53 11.39 -6.10
CA LEU A 67 4.44 11.34 -4.94
C LEU A 67 5.83 11.89 -5.30
N PRO A 68 6.58 12.43 -4.31
CA PRO A 68 7.99 12.75 -4.48
C PRO A 68 8.81 11.56 -4.99
N ARG A 69 9.91 11.83 -5.69
CA ARG A 69 10.72 10.77 -6.32
C ARG A 69 11.65 10.03 -5.36
N ASP A 70 11.82 10.50 -4.16
CA ASP A 70 12.70 9.94 -3.13
C ASP A 70 11.89 9.43 -1.94
N SER A 71 12.26 8.26 -1.39
CA SER A 71 11.52 7.62 -0.29
C SER A 71 11.46 8.47 0.97
N ARG A 72 12.52 9.18 1.32
CA ARG A 72 12.54 10.09 2.46
C ARG A 72 11.59 11.27 2.25
N ALA A 73 11.62 11.88 1.06
CA ALA A 73 10.71 12.96 0.72
C ALA A 73 9.24 12.51 0.73
N ILE A 74 8.94 11.29 0.32
CA ILE A 74 7.60 10.70 0.48
C ILE A 74 7.23 10.62 1.96
N SER A 75 8.14 10.17 2.84
CA SER A 75 7.86 10.04 4.27
C SER A 75 7.59 11.40 4.95
N GLU A 76 8.21 12.46 4.46
CA GLU A 76 8.03 13.84 4.96
C GLU A 76 6.70 14.45 4.46
N ALA A 77 6.25 14.09 3.27
CA ALA A 77 5.02 14.59 2.66
C ALA A 77 3.75 13.85 3.11
N ALA A 78 3.87 12.61 3.56
CA ALA A 78 2.74 11.78 3.97
C ALA A 78 2.48 11.86 5.49
N GLN A 79 1.24 11.55 5.89
CA GLN A 79 0.81 11.65 7.29
C GLN A 79 1.39 10.51 8.14
N PRO A 80 2.06 10.82 9.27
CA PRO A 80 2.54 9.80 10.20
C PRO A 80 1.40 8.95 10.79
N LEU A 81 1.65 7.65 10.93
CA LEU A 81 0.76 6.69 11.57
C LEU A 81 1.49 5.94 12.70
N ALA A 82 0.75 5.56 13.75
CA ALA A 82 1.20 4.52 14.65
C ALA A 82 1.13 3.14 13.96
N TRP A 83 1.97 2.21 14.39
CA TRP A 83 1.94 0.83 13.90
C TRP A 83 0.56 0.19 13.97
N THR A 84 -0.18 0.45 15.06
CA THR A 84 -1.53 -0.08 15.31
C THR A 84 -2.61 0.47 14.38
N GLU A 85 -2.32 1.55 13.65
CA GLU A 85 -3.24 2.20 12.72
C GLU A 85 -3.04 1.76 11.26
N LEU A 86 -2.04 0.90 10.99
CA LEU A 86 -1.74 0.41 9.65
C LEU A 86 -2.94 -0.27 9.00
N GLN A 87 -3.25 0.16 7.79
CA GLN A 87 -4.28 -0.39 6.92
C GLN A 87 -3.69 -0.70 5.53
N PRO A 88 -4.25 -1.66 4.78
CA PRO A 88 -3.84 -1.88 3.39
C PRO A 88 -3.82 -0.57 2.59
N GLY A 89 -2.77 -0.38 1.78
CA GLY A 89 -2.54 0.86 1.03
C GLY A 89 -1.66 1.90 1.75
N ASP A 90 -1.43 1.77 3.05
CA ASP A 90 -0.47 2.62 3.78
C ASP A 90 0.98 2.29 3.39
N LEU A 91 1.87 3.22 3.66
CA LEU A 91 3.29 3.10 3.37
C LEU A 91 4.06 2.67 4.62
N VAL A 92 5.01 1.76 4.42
CA VAL A 92 5.97 1.32 5.45
C VAL A 92 7.38 1.64 5.01
N PHE A 93 8.18 2.20 5.92
CA PHE A 93 9.52 2.72 5.64
C PHE A 93 10.58 1.99 6.47
N PHE A 94 11.77 1.87 5.89
CA PHE A 94 12.87 1.12 6.47
C PHE A 94 14.22 1.80 6.25
N ASN A 95 15.15 1.51 7.14
CA ASN A 95 16.56 1.85 6.99
C ASN A 95 17.34 0.66 6.41
N THR A 96 17.53 0.65 5.10
CA THR A 96 18.26 -0.43 4.41
C THR A 96 19.66 -0.02 3.94
N LEU A 97 19.97 1.29 3.97
CA LEU A 97 21.22 1.86 3.47
C LEU A 97 21.96 2.67 4.55
N ASN A 98 21.84 2.30 5.84
CA ASN A 98 22.33 3.09 6.96
C ASN A 98 21.87 4.56 6.94
N ARG A 99 20.71 4.80 6.36
CA ARG A 99 20.04 6.09 6.24
C ARG A 99 18.56 5.91 6.48
N ALA A 100 18.01 6.70 7.40
CA ALA A 100 16.59 6.66 7.73
C ALA A 100 15.71 6.88 6.49
N TYR A 101 14.60 6.15 6.42
CA TYR A 101 13.63 6.20 5.33
C TYR A 101 14.22 5.93 3.93
N SER A 102 15.28 5.12 3.86
CA SER A 102 15.95 4.79 2.60
C SER A 102 15.22 3.76 1.75
N HIS A 103 14.18 3.12 2.28
CA HIS A 103 13.36 2.14 1.57
C HIS A 103 11.88 2.30 1.93
N VAL A 104 11.01 1.97 0.99
CA VAL A 104 9.55 2.11 1.13
C VAL A 104 8.82 0.96 0.46
N GLY A 105 7.72 0.53 1.06
CA GLY A 105 6.78 -0.43 0.49
C GLY A 105 5.34 -0.05 0.82
N ILE A 106 4.40 -0.79 0.24
CA ILE A 106 2.96 -0.64 0.44
C ILE A 106 2.45 -1.79 1.31
N TYR A 107 1.82 -1.46 2.42
CA TYR A 107 1.25 -2.42 3.35
C TYR A 107 0.02 -3.11 2.75
N LEU A 108 -0.09 -4.42 2.94
CA LEU A 108 -1.15 -5.26 2.40
C LEU A 108 -2.11 -5.82 3.47
N GLY A 109 -1.85 -5.55 4.73
CA GLY A 109 -2.50 -6.25 5.84
C GLY A 109 -1.73 -7.49 6.29
N GLU A 110 -2.10 -8.04 7.45
CA GLU A 110 -1.52 -9.27 8.02
C GLU A 110 0.02 -9.26 8.07
N ASN A 111 0.60 -8.13 8.45
CA ASN A 111 2.04 -7.89 8.50
C ASN A 111 2.79 -8.11 7.17
N ARG A 112 2.10 -8.08 6.04
CA ARG A 112 2.71 -8.18 4.70
C ARG A 112 2.79 -6.83 4.03
N PHE A 113 3.82 -6.66 3.21
CA PHE A 113 3.97 -5.48 2.35
C PHE A 113 4.61 -5.86 1.02
N VAL A 114 4.31 -5.10 -0.01
CA VAL A 114 4.87 -5.24 -1.35
C VAL A 114 5.82 -4.09 -1.64
N HIS A 115 6.96 -4.38 -2.24
CA HIS A 115 8.00 -3.40 -2.52
C HIS A 115 8.88 -3.83 -3.69
N ALA A 116 9.54 -2.87 -4.34
CA ALA A 116 10.64 -3.15 -5.25
C ALA A 116 11.93 -3.32 -4.41
N ALA A 117 12.31 -4.57 -4.18
CA ALA A 117 13.32 -4.91 -3.18
C ALA A 117 14.75 -4.59 -3.61
N SER A 118 15.25 -5.28 -4.62
CA SER A 118 16.58 -5.06 -5.21
C SER A 118 16.74 -5.90 -6.48
N SER A 119 17.79 -5.64 -7.25
CA SER A 119 18.15 -6.48 -8.39
C SER A 119 18.48 -7.93 -7.99
N ARG A 120 19.03 -8.14 -6.81
CA ARG A 120 19.32 -9.49 -6.27
C ARG A 120 18.07 -10.27 -5.91
N SER A 121 17.05 -9.59 -5.41
CA SER A 121 15.78 -10.20 -4.98
C SER A 121 14.81 -10.43 -6.13
N GLY A 122 15.14 -10.02 -7.34
CA GLY A 122 14.29 -10.20 -8.51
C GLY A 122 13.26 -9.09 -8.77
N GLY A 123 13.27 -8.00 -7.98
CA GLY A 123 12.40 -6.84 -8.22
C GLY A 123 11.25 -6.70 -7.24
N VAL A 124 10.04 -6.50 -7.77
CA VAL A 124 8.84 -6.32 -6.94
C VAL A 124 8.42 -7.65 -6.33
N MET A 125 8.30 -7.66 -5.01
CA MET A 125 7.97 -8.85 -4.22
C MET A 125 7.19 -8.51 -2.95
N VAL A 126 6.56 -9.53 -2.35
CA VAL A 126 5.92 -9.43 -1.03
C VAL A 126 6.90 -9.91 0.04
N SER A 127 6.98 -9.15 1.12
CA SER A 127 7.77 -9.48 2.32
C SER A 127 6.90 -9.38 3.58
N ASN A 128 7.41 -9.90 4.70
CA ASN A 128 6.70 -9.90 5.97
C ASN A 128 7.40 -8.98 6.99
N LEU A 129 6.64 -8.11 7.65
CA LEU A 129 7.12 -7.21 8.70
C LEU A 129 7.60 -7.96 9.95
N ASP A 130 7.14 -9.21 10.16
CA ASP A 130 7.60 -10.06 11.26
C ASP A 130 8.99 -10.65 11.02
N ASP A 131 9.48 -10.65 9.80
CA ASP A 131 10.84 -11.07 9.50
C ASP A 131 11.84 -10.19 10.25
N ARG A 132 12.82 -10.84 10.91
CA ARG A 132 13.83 -10.15 11.71
C ARG A 132 14.52 -9.01 10.95
N TYR A 133 14.82 -9.24 9.68
CA TYR A 133 15.47 -8.23 8.83
C TYR A 133 14.65 -6.94 8.74
N TRP A 134 13.37 -7.04 8.45
CA TRP A 134 12.47 -5.89 8.28
C TRP A 134 12.10 -5.25 9.61
N ARG A 135 11.83 -6.06 10.63
CA ARG A 135 11.51 -5.58 11.97
C ARG A 135 12.60 -4.69 12.55
N GLN A 136 13.86 -5.08 12.38
CA GLN A 136 15.02 -4.32 12.90
C GLN A 136 15.28 -3.02 12.12
N ARG A 137 14.73 -2.89 10.91
CA ARG A 137 14.95 -1.75 10.02
C ARG A 137 13.74 -0.83 9.86
N PHE A 138 12.65 -1.15 10.51
CA PHE A 138 11.43 -0.38 10.42
C PHE A 138 11.61 1.03 11.01
N ASP A 139 11.35 2.05 10.19
CA ASP A 139 11.49 3.48 10.56
C ASP A 139 10.14 4.17 10.81
N GLY A 140 9.05 3.61 10.33
CA GLY A 140 7.73 4.18 10.55
C GLY A 140 6.72 3.88 9.45
N ALA A 141 5.49 4.26 9.70
CA ALA A 141 4.36 4.14 8.78
C ALA A 141 3.80 5.52 8.40
N ARG A 142 3.25 5.64 7.19
CA ARG A 142 2.64 6.86 6.68
C ARG A 142 1.39 6.54 5.88
N ARG A 143 0.45 7.47 5.89
CA ARG A 143 -0.73 7.44 5.00
C ARG A 143 -0.66 8.58 4.00
N VAL A 144 -0.86 8.25 2.73
CA VAL A 144 -1.02 9.26 1.68
C VAL A 144 -2.45 9.78 1.75
N VAL A 145 -2.62 11.08 1.97
CA VAL A 145 -3.93 11.74 2.00
C VAL A 145 -4.01 12.78 0.88
N SER A 146 -5.15 12.85 0.21
CA SER A 146 -5.40 13.85 -0.82
C SER A 146 -5.30 15.25 -0.21
N GLY A 147 -4.41 16.11 -0.75
CA GLY A 147 -4.20 17.49 -0.29
C GLY A 147 -3.00 17.69 0.63
N SER A 148 -2.31 16.66 1.11
CA SER A 148 -1.08 16.81 1.89
C SER A 148 0.18 16.99 1.05
N LEU A 149 0.06 16.84 -0.28
CA LEU A 149 1.17 16.84 -1.25
C LEU A 149 1.16 18.07 -2.17
N ALA A 150 0.46 19.14 -1.75
CA ALA A 150 0.44 20.41 -2.47
C ALA A 150 1.63 21.29 -2.08
#